data_e670bd5c0390b1f02afafd74a1d9eb76
#
_entry.id   e670bd5c0390b1f02afafd74a1d9eb76
#
_cell.length_a   1.000
_cell.length_b   1.000
_cell.length_c   1.000
_cell.angle_alpha   90.00
_cell.angle_beta   90.00
_cell.angle_gamma   90.00
#
_symmetry.space_group_name_H-M   'P 1'
#
loop_
_entity.id
_entity.type
_entity.pdbx_description
1 polymer ?
#
loop_
_entity_poly.entity_id
_entity_poly.type
_entity_poly.pdbx_seq_one_letter_code
_entity_poly.pdbx_strand_id
1 'polypeptide(L)'
;MTVFELIRQEIMADPMNSAYTQNEIPPLFKASREARLVIVGQAPGRKAEETRLFWNDLSGDRLREWMGISRDLFYSTDRIAQLPMDFYYPGKAASAGDVPPRKGFAEKWHPLLIKEMPAIETIILIGSYAQKYYLDKRCGKNLTETVRDFEKYLPDHLPLVHPSPLNLGWLKRNQWYEKEVIPALRVIVNKNLLD
;
A
#
# COMPACT_ATOMS: atom_id res chain seq x y z
N MET A 1 12.43 -4.92 22.37
CA MET A 1 11.98 -3.87 21.43
C MET A 1 12.54 -4.23 20.06
N THR A 2 11.69 -4.39 19.06
CA THR A 2 12.10 -4.69 17.68
C THR A 2 12.60 -3.44 16.98
N VAL A 3 13.35 -3.59 15.89
CA VAL A 3 13.78 -2.45 15.06
C VAL A 3 12.57 -1.66 14.52
N PHE A 4 11.46 -2.33 14.19
CA PHE A 4 10.25 -1.68 13.71
C PHE A 4 9.56 -0.85 14.81
N GLU A 5 9.65 -1.27 16.07
CA GLU A 5 9.17 -0.48 17.22
C GLU A 5 10.03 0.76 17.46
N LEU A 6 11.35 0.65 17.29
CA LEU A 6 12.24 1.82 17.36
C LEU A 6 11.92 2.83 16.25
N ILE A 7 11.80 2.39 15.01
CA ILE A 7 11.41 3.26 13.88
C ILE A 7 10.03 3.89 14.14
N ARG A 8 9.06 3.15 14.72
CA ARG A 8 7.76 3.70 15.10
C ARG A 8 7.89 4.84 16.09
N GLN A 9 8.75 4.69 17.10
CA GLN A 9 9.01 5.75 18.08
C GLN A 9 9.67 6.98 17.44
N GLU A 10 10.62 6.77 16.52
CA GLU A 10 11.24 7.86 15.75
C GLU A 10 10.21 8.61 14.89
N ILE A 11 9.28 7.89 14.22
CA ILE A 11 8.18 8.50 13.48
C ILE A 11 7.32 9.34 14.41
N MET A 12 6.94 8.83 15.59
CA MET A 12 6.12 9.56 16.56
C MET A 12 6.84 10.78 17.14
N ALA A 13 8.15 10.72 17.30
CA ALA A 13 8.97 11.82 17.81
C ALA A 13 9.27 12.91 16.74
N ASP A 14 9.03 12.61 15.46
CA ASP A 14 9.28 13.58 14.39
C ASP A 14 8.35 14.79 14.52
N PRO A 15 8.88 16.03 14.49
CA PRO A 15 8.07 17.26 14.54
C PRO A 15 6.97 17.32 13.49
N MET A 16 7.15 16.71 12.31
CA MET A 16 6.13 16.60 11.26
C MET A 16 4.87 15.84 11.75
N ASN A 17 5.01 15.01 12.77
CA ASN A 17 3.95 14.16 13.31
C ASN A 17 3.42 14.62 14.67
N SER A 18 3.89 15.77 15.19
CA SER A 18 3.57 16.27 16.55
C SER A 18 2.07 16.36 16.82
N ALA A 19 1.27 16.82 15.87
CA ALA A 19 -0.18 16.91 16.01
C ALA A 19 -0.84 15.53 16.21
N TYR A 20 -0.36 14.50 15.51
CA TYR A 20 -0.86 13.12 15.69
C TYR A 20 -0.42 12.55 17.03
N THR A 21 0.85 12.74 17.41
CA THR A 21 1.40 12.24 18.66
C THR A 21 0.72 12.88 19.88
N GLN A 22 0.44 14.20 19.84
CA GLN A 22 -0.29 14.90 20.89
C GLN A 22 -1.74 14.40 21.05
N ASN A 23 -2.35 13.90 19.99
CA ASN A 23 -3.68 13.29 20.01
C ASN A 23 -3.65 11.77 20.18
N GLU A 24 -2.52 11.19 20.57
CA GLU A 24 -2.34 9.74 20.80
C GLU A 24 -2.68 8.88 19.57
N ILE A 25 -2.48 9.43 18.36
CA ILE A 25 -2.68 8.74 17.09
C ILE A 25 -1.33 8.15 16.65
N PRO A 26 -1.10 6.84 16.77
CA PRO A 26 0.14 6.21 16.32
C PRO A 26 0.17 6.06 14.79
N PRO A 27 1.37 6.01 14.19
CA PRO A 27 1.51 5.72 12.77
C PRO A 27 0.99 4.33 12.45
N LEU A 28 0.18 4.23 11.40
CA LEU A 28 -0.39 2.97 10.95
C LEU A 28 0.46 2.40 9.80
N PHE A 29 1.32 1.44 10.13
CA PHE A 29 2.06 0.59 9.21
C PHE A 29 2.27 -0.80 9.82
N LYS A 30 2.47 -1.80 8.97
CA LYS A 30 2.86 -3.16 9.37
C LYS A 30 4.14 -3.54 8.63
N ALA A 31 5.14 -3.98 9.35
CA ALA A 31 6.41 -4.43 8.80
C ALA A 31 6.88 -5.69 9.55
N SER A 32 7.54 -6.59 8.84
CA SER A 32 8.11 -7.83 9.38
C SER A 32 9.36 -8.21 8.58
N ARG A 33 10.34 -8.80 9.21
CA ARG A 33 11.52 -9.36 8.52
C ARG A 33 11.15 -10.50 7.55
N GLU A 34 10.02 -11.15 7.80
CA GLU A 34 9.45 -12.23 6.98
C GLU A 34 8.59 -11.71 5.83
N ALA A 35 8.39 -10.39 5.72
CA ALA A 35 7.54 -9.83 4.69
C ALA A 35 8.14 -10.08 3.29
N ARG A 36 7.39 -10.78 2.45
CA ARG A 36 7.72 -11.03 1.04
C ARG A 36 6.96 -10.11 0.11
N LEU A 37 5.76 -9.68 0.51
CA LEU A 37 4.94 -8.72 -0.20
C LEU A 37 4.83 -7.42 0.62
N VAL A 38 4.99 -6.28 -0.05
CA VAL A 38 4.73 -4.97 0.54
C VAL A 38 3.58 -4.32 -0.21
N ILE A 39 2.50 -3.97 0.48
CA ILE A 39 1.38 -3.23 -0.10
C ILE A 39 1.57 -1.74 0.18
N VAL A 40 1.68 -0.94 -0.87
CA VAL A 40 1.84 0.51 -0.79
C VAL A 40 0.60 1.19 -1.36
N GLY A 41 -0.22 1.77 -0.49
CA GLY A 41 -1.35 2.64 -0.84
C GLY A 41 -1.05 4.11 -0.61
N GLN A 42 -2.08 4.98 -0.73
CA GLN A 42 -1.91 6.42 -0.53
C GLN A 42 -1.68 6.78 0.94
N ALA A 43 -2.62 6.45 1.80
CA ALA A 43 -2.63 6.72 3.23
C ALA A 43 -3.73 5.87 3.89
N PRO A 44 -3.74 5.69 5.22
CA PRO A 44 -4.89 5.13 5.92
C PRO A 44 -6.13 6.01 5.67
N GLY A 45 -7.28 5.38 5.42
CA GLY A 45 -8.56 6.08 5.45
C GLY A 45 -9.03 6.28 6.90
N ARG A 46 -10.04 7.14 7.11
CA ARG A 46 -10.57 7.41 8.46
C ARG A 46 -10.94 6.14 9.23
N LYS A 47 -11.63 5.19 8.59
CA LYS A 47 -11.98 3.92 9.21
C LYS A 47 -10.76 3.08 9.60
N ALA A 48 -9.69 3.11 8.80
CA ALA A 48 -8.45 2.42 9.14
C ALA A 48 -7.75 3.05 10.35
N GLU A 49 -7.75 4.37 10.46
CA GLU A 49 -7.24 5.09 11.63
C GLU A 49 -8.06 4.76 12.90
N GLU A 50 -9.40 4.82 12.82
CA GLU A 50 -10.30 4.53 13.93
C GLU A 50 -10.18 3.08 14.44
N THR A 51 -10.08 2.11 13.51
CA THR A 51 -10.06 0.68 13.83
C THR A 51 -8.67 0.09 13.99
N ARG A 52 -7.62 0.84 13.65
CA ARG A 52 -6.22 0.37 13.58
C ARG A 52 -6.01 -0.82 12.64
N LEU A 53 -6.91 -0.98 11.66
CA LEU A 53 -6.85 -2.04 10.65
C LEU A 53 -6.77 -1.46 9.24
N PHE A 54 -5.72 -1.82 8.52
CA PHE A 54 -5.56 -1.48 7.09
C PHE A 54 -6.69 -2.09 6.27
N TRP A 55 -7.12 -1.36 5.25
CA TRP A 55 -8.06 -1.91 4.28
C TRP A 55 -9.33 -2.52 4.92
N ASN A 56 -9.80 -1.91 6.02
CA ASN A 56 -11.00 -2.36 6.74
C ASN A 56 -12.27 -1.69 6.19
N ASP A 57 -12.43 -1.74 4.87
CA ASP A 57 -13.53 -1.14 4.12
C ASP A 57 -13.81 -1.93 2.83
N LEU A 58 -14.75 -1.46 2.01
CA LEU A 58 -15.09 -2.07 0.72
C LEU A 58 -13.92 -2.13 -0.27
N SER A 59 -12.97 -1.19 -0.18
CA SER A 59 -11.75 -1.24 -0.99
C SER A 59 -10.86 -2.41 -0.56
N GLY A 60 -10.75 -2.62 0.75
CA GLY A 60 -10.00 -3.75 1.30
C GLY A 60 -10.65 -5.10 1.00
N ASP A 61 -11.97 -5.19 1.02
CA ASP A 61 -12.68 -6.41 0.64
C ASP A 61 -12.34 -6.79 -0.81
N ARG A 62 -12.40 -5.81 -1.72
CA ARG A 62 -12.02 -6.01 -3.12
C ARG A 62 -10.54 -6.33 -3.32
N LEU A 63 -9.65 -5.68 -2.56
CA LEU A 63 -8.22 -5.99 -2.63
C LEU A 63 -7.96 -7.46 -2.27
N ARG A 64 -8.55 -7.97 -1.20
CA ARG A 64 -8.43 -9.38 -0.80
C ARG A 64 -9.02 -10.32 -1.83
N GLU A 65 -10.16 -9.96 -2.43
CA GLU A 65 -10.75 -10.71 -3.55
C GLU A 65 -9.80 -10.77 -4.75
N TRP A 66 -9.18 -9.65 -5.14
CA TRP A 66 -8.18 -9.62 -6.21
C TRP A 66 -6.96 -10.48 -5.88
N MET A 67 -6.47 -10.41 -4.65
CA MET A 67 -5.35 -11.22 -4.17
C MET A 67 -5.70 -12.71 -4.04
N GLY A 68 -6.98 -13.07 -3.98
CA GLY A 68 -7.44 -14.45 -3.80
C GLY A 68 -7.17 -15.01 -2.40
N ILE A 69 -7.12 -14.17 -1.37
CA ILE A 69 -6.84 -14.58 0.01
C ILE A 69 -7.97 -14.20 0.98
N SER A 70 -8.08 -14.95 2.07
CA SER A 70 -9.06 -14.66 3.12
C SER A 70 -8.68 -13.41 3.91
N ARG A 71 -9.69 -12.84 4.59
CA ARG A 71 -9.49 -11.74 5.54
C ARG A 71 -8.51 -12.13 6.65
N ASP A 72 -8.66 -13.33 7.19
CA ASP A 72 -7.82 -13.81 8.29
C ASP A 72 -6.36 -13.93 7.86
N LEU A 73 -6.08 -14.55 6.72
CA LEU A 73 -4.72 -14.63 6.18
C LEU A 73 -4.12 -13.25 5.92
N PHE A 74 -4.90 -12.32 5.36
CA PHE A 74 -4.43 -10.96 5.06
C PHE A 74 -3.91 -10.21 6.31
N TYR A 75 -4.56 -10.40 7.46
CA TYR A 75 -4.18 -9.72 8.69
C TYR A 75 -3.20 -10.50 9.56
N SER A 76 -3.29 -11.85 9.58
CA SER A 76 -2.49 -12.68 10.48
C SER A 76 -1.09 -12.98 9.98
N THR A 77 -0.87 -13.02 8.65
CA THR A 77 0.44 -13.37 8.10
C THR A 77 1.49 -12.27 8.29
N ASP A 78 2.70 -12.65 8.66
CA ASP A 78 3.86 -11.75 8.69
C ASP A 78 4.54 -11.58 7.32
N ARG A 79 4.11 -12.35 6.31
CA ARG A 79 4.62 -12.26 4.94
C ARG A 79 4.05 -11.08 4.13
N ILE A 80 3.07 -10.33 4.66
CA ILE A 80 2.53 -9.11 4.06
C ILE A 80 2.87 -7.91 4.95
N ALA A 81 3.65 -6.96 4.44
CA ALA A 81 3.83 -5.64 5.00
C ALA A 81 2.83 -4.62 4.39
N GLN A 82 2.50 -3.60 5.16
CA GLN A 82 1.61 -2.51 4.78
C GLN A 82 2.34 -1.18 5.00
N LEU A 83 2.78 -0.54 3.93
CA LEU A 83 3.52 0.73 3.96
C LEU A 83 2.81 1.78 3.09
N PRO A 84 1.69 2.39 3.54
CA PRO A 84 1.10 3.48 2.78
C PRO A 84 2.07 4.66 2.64
N MET A 85 1.93 5.49 1.61
CA MET A 85 2.78 6.65 1.33
C MET A 85 2.79 7.68 2.48
N ASP A 86 1.76 7.69 3.32
CA ASP A 86 1.70 8.37 4.61
C ASP A 86 1.11 7.39 5.64
N PHE A 87 1.64 7.37 6.86
CA PHE A 87 1.20 6.44 7.91
C PHE A 87 0.08 6.99 8.77
N TYR A 88 -0.43 8.17 8.44
CA TYR A 88 -1.52 8.82 9.15
C TYR A 88 -2.64 9.19 8.19
N TYR A 89 -3.87 9.27 8.70
CA TYR A 89 -4.99 9.76 7.92
C TYR A 89 -4.85 11.28 7.69
N PRO A 90 -4.73 11.72 6.43
CA PRO A 90 -4.45 13.14 6.15
C PRO A 90 -5.70 14.02 6.18
N GLY A 91 -6.88 13.43 6.41
CA GLY A 91 -8.16 14.15 6.38
C GLY A 91 -8.84 14.12 5.00
N LYS A 92 -10.07 14.66 4.96
CA LYS A 92 -10.85 14.83 3.72
C LYS A 92 -10.37 16.05 2.95
N ALA A 93 -10.23 15.90 1.62
CA ALA A 93 -10.01 17.04 0.75
C ALA A 93 -11.30 17.87 0.58
N ALA A 94 -11.16 19.15 0.23
CA ALA A 94 -12.30 20.00 -0.12
C ALA A 94 -13.05 19.49 -1.37
N SER A 95 -12.36 18.78 -2.25
CA SER A 95 -12.93 18.03 -3.38
C SER A 95 -13.16 16.57 -2.99
N ALA A 96 -13.57 15.74 -3.94
CA ALA A 96 -13.76 14.31 -3.66
C ALA A 96 -12.46 13.59 -3.27
N GLY A 97 -12.54 12.73 -2.25
CA GLY A 97 -11.43 11.89 -1.78
C GLY A 97 -10.75 12.40 -0.53
N ASP A 98 -9.59 11.82 -0.23
CA ASP A 98 -8.77 12.21 0.91
C ASP A 98 -7.61 13.12 0.44
N VAL A 99 -7.08 13.91 1.37
CA VAL A 99 -5.91 14.77 1.13
C VAL A 99 -4.74 13.90 0.63
N PRO A 100 -3.90 14.39 -0.30
CA PRO A 100 -2.69 13.70 -0.72
C PRO A 100 -1.75 13.35 0.45
N PRO A 101 -0.93 12.29 0.32
CA PRO A 101 0.09 12.00 1.30
C PRO A 101 1.08 13.17 1.41
N ARG A 102 1.59 13.40 2.61
CA ARG A 102 2.53 14.49 2.87
C ARG A 102 3.82 14.30 2.07
N LYS A 103 4.27 15.38 1.45
CA LYS A 103 5.52 15.39 0.67
C LYS A 103 6.72 15.10 1.58
N GLY A 104 7.63 14.26 1.13
CA GLY A 104 8.83 13.88 1.89
C GLY A 104 8.59 12.81 2.96
N PHE A 105 7.34 12.41 3.23
CA PHE A 105 7.05 11.43 4.27
C PHE A 105 7.55 10.03 3.88
N ALA A 106 7.16 9.51 2.73
CA ALA A 106 7.60 8.21 2.27
C ALA A 106 9.11 8.19 1.99
N GLU A 107 9.66 9.27 1.44
CA GLU A 107 11.09 9.44 1.18
C GLU A 107 11.94 9.30 2.45
N LYS A 108 11.41 9.73 3.59
CA LYS A 108 12.09 9.65 4.88
C LYS A 108 11.97 8.26 5.50
N TRP A 109 10.78 7.66 5.49
CA TRP A 109 10.49 6.50 6.33
C TRP A 109 10.50 5.15 5.60
N HIS A 110 10.12 5.10 4.31
CA HIS A 110 10.10 3.84 3.57
C HIS A 110 11.48 3.18 3.44
N PRO A 111 12.58 3.90 3.10
CA PRO A 111 13.89 3.29 2.99
C PRO A 111 14.36 2.63 4.29
N LEU A 112 14.06 3.24 5.45
CA LEU A 112 14.43 2.71 6.76
C LEU A 112 13.70 1.38 7.05
N LEU A 113 12.39 1.32 6.76
CA LEU A 113 11.59 0.12 6.97
C LEU A 113 11.92 -1.00 5.97
N ILE A 114 12.08 -0.66 4.69
CA ILE A 114 12.40 -1.63 3.62
C ILE A 114 13.74 -2.29 3.86
N LYS A 115 14.74 -1.54 4.32
CA LYS A 115 16.07 -2.07 4.66
C LYS A 115 15.99 -3.20 5.70
N GLU A 116 15.02 -3.14 6.60
CA GLU A 116 14.83 -4.13 7.67
C GLU A 116 13.96 -5.32 7.26
N MET A 117 13.50 -5.35 6.02
CA MET A 117 12.67 -6.42 5.43
C MET A 117 13.42 -7.14 4.28
N PRO A 118 14.46 -7.92 4.56
CA PRO A 118 15.33 -8.51 3.54
C PRO A 118 14.67 -9.58 2.68
N ALA A 119 13.49 -10.08 3.08
CA ALA A 119 12.76 -11.12 2.37
C ALA A 119 11.79 -10.58 1.29
N ILE A 120 11.73 -9.26 1.07
CA ILE A 120 10.81 -8.66 0.08
C ILE A 120 11.13 -9.20 -1.32
N GLU A 121 10.10 -9.73 -1.98
CA GLU A 121 10.15 -10.18 -3.38
C GLU A 121 9.37 -9.25 -4.32
N THR A 122 8.24 -8.70 -3.86
CA THR A 122 7.41 -7.82 -4.70
C THR A 122 6.78 -6.70 -3.88
N ILE A 123 6.81 -5.48 -4.41
CA ILE A 123 6.09 -4.32 -3.87
C ILE A 123 4.87 -4.04 -4.75
N ILE A 124 3.68 -4.16 -4.17
CA ILE A 124 2.39 -3.89 -4.81
C ILE A 124 2.05 -2.42 -4.67
N LEU A 125 2.00 -1.69 -5.80
CA LEU A 125 1.86 -0.23 -5.86
C LEU A 125 0.42 0.15 -6.21
N ILE A 126 -0.39 0.52 -5.21
CA ILE A 126 -1.82 0.84 -5.38
C ILE A 126 -2.02 2.33 -5.59
N GLY A 127 -2.40 2.70 -6.81
CA GLY A 127 -2.70 4.08 -7.18
C GLY A 127 -1.48 4.92 -7.56
N SER A 128 -1.75 6.14 -8.02
CA SER A 128 -0.75 6.98 -8.68
C SER A 128 0.38 7.47 -7.77
N TYR A 129 0.12 7.70 -6.48
CA TYR A 129 1.16 8.20 -5.56
C TYR A 129 2.25 7.14 -5.34
N ALA A 130 1.87 5.91 -5.04
CA ALA A 130 2.80 4.80 -4.87
C ALA A 130 3.57 4.53 -6.17
N GLN A 131 2.88 4.48 -7.31
CA GLN A 131 3.51 4.26 -8.61
C GLN A 131 4.53 5.34 -8.95
N LYS A 132 4.18 6.62 -8.80
CA LYS A 132 5.10 7.73 -9.08
C LYS A 132 6.34 7.71 -8.18
N TYR A 133 6.18 7.36 -6.91
CA TYR A 133 7.30 7.30 -5.99
C TYR A 133 8.27 6.15 -6.30
N TYR A 134 7.76 4.94 -6.49
CA TYR A 134 8.60 3.75 -6.68
C TYR A 134 9.09 3.55 -8.11
N LEU A 135 8.30 3.95 -9.10
CA LEU A 135 8.64 3.78 -10.50
C LEU A 135 9.28 5.02 -11.13
N ASP A 136 9.02 6.21 -10.58
CA ASP A 136 9.57 7.49 -11.04
C ASP A 136 9.42 7.65 -12.57
N LYS A 137 10.53 7.87 -13.28
CA LYS A 137 10.59 8.03 -14.74
C LYS A 137 10.17 6.78 -15.52
N ARG A 138 10.07 5.63 -14.87
CA ARG A 138 9.59 4.38 -15.49
C ARG A 138 8.07 4.32 -15.64
N CYS A 139 7.30 5.21 -14.99
CA CYS A 139 5.86 5.31 -15.17
C CYS A 139 5.48 5.57 -16.63
N GLY A 140 4.35 4.97 -17.07
CA GLY A 140 3.67 5.40 -18.29
C GLY A 140 3.14 6.85 -18.16
N LYS A 141 2.60 7.40 -19.25
CA LYS A 141 2.06 8.77 -19.28
C LYS A 141 0.94 9.03 -18.25
N ASN A 142 0.26 7.97 -17.87
CA ASN A 142 -0.83 7.99 -16.90
C ASN A 142 -0.93 6.65 -16.16
N LEU A 143 -1.78 6.59 -15.14
CA LEU A 143 -1.99 5.40 -14.33
C LEU A 143 -2.41 4.18 -15.19
N THR A 144 -3.28 4.38 -16.17
CA THR A 144 -3.79 3.29 -17.02
C THR A 144 -2.66 2.65 -17.84
N GLU A 145 -1.79 3.45 -18.44
CA GLU A 145 -0.61 2.94 -19.16
C GLU A 145 0.36 2.23 -18.23
N THR A 146 0.65 2.82 -17.06
CA THR A 146 1.52 2.18 -16.06
C THR A 146 0.99 0.80 -15.66
N VAL A 147 -0.31 0.70 -15.37
CA VAL A 147 -0.93 -0.58 -14.97
C VAL A 147 -1.03 -1.53 -16.16
N ARG A 148 -1.25 -1.05 -17.37
CA ARG A 148 -1.30 -1.89 -18.59
C ARG A 148 0.04 -2.56 -18.87
N ASP A 149 1.11 -1.85 -18.61
CA ASP A 149 2.48 -2.30 -18.83
C ASP A 149 3.09 -3.02 -17.60
N PHE A 150 2.28 -3.58 -16.71
CA PHE A 150 2.70 -4.12 -15.40
C PHE A 150 3.86 -5.13 -15.51
N GLU A 151 3.92 -5.93 -16.55
CA GLU A 151 4.96 -6.94 -16.76
C GLU A 151 6.37 -6.34 -16.80
N LYS A 152 6.50 -5.08 -17.25
CA LYS A 152 7.79 -4.37 -17.32
C LYS A 152 8.40 -4.10 -15.95
N TYR A 153 7.60 -4.18 -14.89
CA TYR A 153 8.02 -3.86 -13.51
C TYR A 153 8.24 -5.10 -12.65
N LEU A 154 7.80 -6.27 -13.14
CA LEU A 154 8.00 -7.54 -12.45
C LEU A 154 9.46 -8.00 -12.49
N PRO A 155 9.93 -8.78 -11.50
CA PRO A 155 9.18 -9.20 -10.31
C PRO A 155 9.12 -8.15 -9.19
N ASP A 156 9.89 -7.06 -9.26
CA ASP A 156 10.13 -6.14 -8.15
C ASP A 156 8.87 -5.34 -7.78
N HIS A 157 8.08 -4.93 -8.77
CA HIS A 157 6.92 -4.07 -8.57
C HIS A 157 5.71 -4.54 -9.35
N LEU A 158 4.53 -4.45 -8.74
CA LEU A 158 3.24 -4.68 -9.42
C LEU A 158 2.34 -3.47 -9.26
N PRO A 159 2.16 -2.62 -10.29
CA PRO A 159 1.26 -1.49 -10.22
C PRO A 159 -0.20 -1.93 -10.35
N LEU A 160 -1.05 -1.46 -9.44
CA LEU A 160 -2.50 -1.71 -9.44
C LEU A 160 -3.29 -0.40 -9.45
N VAL A 161 -4.50 -0.45 -10.01
CA VAL A 161 -5.50 0.60 -9.78
C VAL A 161 -6.03 0.49 -8.34
N HIS A 162 -6.46 1.61 -7.75
CA HIS A 162 -7.04 1.57 -6.41
C HIS A 162 -8.37 0.79 -6.41
N PRO A 163 -8.58 -0.17 -5.49
CA PRO A 163 -9.76 -1.05 -5.44
C PRO A 163 -11.04 -0.36 -4.97
N SER A 164 -11.08 0.97 -4.95
CA SER A 164 -12.25 1.75 -4.56
C SER A 164 -13.46 1.47 -5.44
N PRO A 165 -14.69 1.45 -4.86
CA PRO A 165 -15.92 1.45 -5.63
C PRO A 165 -16.02 2.58 -6.66
N LEU A 166 -15.37 3.71 -6.43
CA LEU A 166 -15.32 4.84 -7.38
C LEU A 166 -14.64 4.48 -8.71
N ASN A 167 -13.83 3.43 -8.74
CA ASN A 167 -13.14 2.95 -9.94
C ASN A 167 -13.91 1.89 -10.74
N LEU A 168 -15.15 1.58 -10.40
CA LEU A 168 -15.98 0.62 -11.15
C LEU A 168 -16.14 1.02 -12.63
N GLY A 169 -16.31 2.31 -12.91
CA GLY A 169 -16.38 2.80 -14.28
C GLY A 169 -15.07 2.60 -15.06
N TRP A 170 -13.92 2.73 -14.38
CA TRP A 170 -12.62 2.45 -14.98
C TRP A 170 -12.48 0.94 -15.26
N LEU A 171 -12.80 0.08 -14.32
CA LEU A 171 -12.74 -1.38 -14.47
C LEU A 171 -13.62 -1.86 -15.65
N LYS A 172 -14.84 -1.34 -15.77
CA LYS A 172 -15.72 -1.67 -16.91
C LYS A 172 -15.12 -1.31 -18.27
N ARG A 173 -14.38 -0.21 -18.37
CA ARG A 173 -13.70 0.20 -19.61
C ARG A 173 -12.39 -0.53 -19.86
N ASN A 174 -11.80 -1.14 -18.84
CA ASN A 174 -10.48 -1.78 -18.88
C ASN A 174 -10.56 -3.26 -18.49
N GLN A 175 -11.37 -4.04 -19.18
CA GLN A 175 -11.62 -5.46 -18.87
C GLN A 175 -10.36 -6.33 -18.90
N TRP A 176 -9.31 -5.88 -19.59
CA TRP A 176 -8.00 -6.52 -19.58
C TRP A 176 -7.40 -6.62 -18.16
N TYR A 177 -7.73 -5.66 -17.28
CA TYR A 177 -7.24 -5.65 -15.91
C TYR A 177 -7.61 -6.93 -15.15
N GLU A 178 -8.88 -7.34 -15.24
CA GLU A 178 -9.35 -8.57 -14.61
C GLU A 178 -8.83 -9.84 -15.30
N LYS A 179 -8.51 -9.76 -16.59
CA LYS A 179 -8.06 -10.90 -17.39
C LYS A 179 -6.55 -11.13 -17.34
N GLU A 180 -5.78 -10.10 -17.09
CA GLU A 180 -4.31 -10.11 -17.20
C GLU A 180 -3.65 -9.78 -15.85
N VAL A 181 -4.00 -8.63 -15.24
CA VAL A 181 -3.32 -8.15 -14.03
C VAL A 181 -3.73 -8.94 -12.79
N ILE A 182 -5.02 -9.22 -12.63
CA ILE A 182 -5.50 -9.97 -11.45
C ILE A 182 -4.97 -11.41 -11.41
N PRO A 183 -4.94 -12.18 -12.51
CA PRO A 183 -4.26 -13.48 -12.52
C PRO A 183 -2.77 -13.39 -12.16
N ALA A 184 -2.03 -12.40 -12.70
CA ALA A 184 -0.63 -12.19 -12.34
C ALA A 184 -0.46 -11.88 -10.85
N LEU A 185 -1.31 -11.00 -10.28
CA LEU A 185 -1.33 -10.72 -8.84
C LEU A 185 -1.52 -12.02 -8.03
N ARG A 186 -2.47 -12.87 -8.40
CA ARG A 186 -2.73 -14.13 -7.69
C ARG A 186 -1.57 -15.10 -7.75
N VAL A 187 -0.88 -15.19 -8.88
CA VAL A 187 0.35 -16.01 -9.00
C VAL A 187 1.42 -15.50 -8.04
N ILE A 188 1.65 -14.17 -8.01
CA ILE A 188 2.62 -13.55 -7.10
C ILE A 188 2.23 -13.79 -5.64
N VAL A 189 0.96 -13.61 -5.29
CA VAL A 189 0.46 -13.83 -3.93
C VAL A 189 0.64 -15.28 -3.51
N ASN A 190 0.25 -16.24 -4.34
CA ASN A 190 0.38 -17.67 -4.03
C ASN A 190 1.84 -18.05 -3.80
N LYS A 191 2.74 -17.69 -4.71
CA LYS A 191 4.18 -17.94 -4.57
C LYS A 191 4.75 -17.39 -3.25
N ASN A 192 4.30 -16.23 -2.82
CA ASN A 192 4.89 -15.54 -1.68
C ASN A 192 4.25 -15.88 -0.32
N LEU A 193 3.01 -16.35 -0.31
CA LEU A 193 2.29 -16.61 0.93
C LEU A 193 2.07 -18.09 1.20
N LEU A 194 1.96 -18.93 0.17
CA LEU A 194 1.54 -20.33 0.32
C LEU A 194 2.69 -21.33 0.08
N ASP A 195 3.73 -20.92 -0.66
CA ASP A 195 4.99 -21.67 -0.83
C ASP A 195 6.00 -21.28 0.26
#